data_47c854cfe7f54b17b2bb87b2ce74b9ca
#
_entry.id   47c854cfe7f54b17b2bb87b2ce74b9ca
#
_cell.length_a   1.000
_cell.length_b   1.000
_cell.length_c   1.000
_cell.angle_alpha   90.00
_cell.angle_beta   90.00
_cell.angle_gamma   90.00
#
_symmetry.space_group_name_H-M   'P 1'
#
loop_
_entity.id
_entity.type
_entity.pdbx_description
1 polymer ?
#
loop_
_entity_poly.entity_id
_entity_poly.type
_entity_poly.pdbx_seq_one_letter_code
_entity_poly.pdbx_strand_id
1 'polypeptide(L)'
;MAKIPHRLYLTEDQMPKQWYNLRADMKEQPDPLLHPGTHQPLPEEALYPIFCEKLAHQELDSTDRYIDIPEPILDMYKLYRPSPLCRAYNLEKALGTPAKIYYKFEGNNTSGSHKLNSAIAQAYYAKEQGLKGLTTETGAGQWG
;
A
#
# COMPACT_ATOMS: atom_id res chain seq x y z
N MET A 1 19.35 2.10 30.19
CA MET A 1 18.48 1.42 29.21
C MET A 1 19.29 1.08 27.96
N ALA A 2 19.13 -0.12 27.41
CA ALA A 2 19.80 -0.48 26.15
C ALA A 2 19.34 0.46 25.02
N LYS A 3 20.32 0.90 24.19
CA LYS A 3 20.01 1.75 23.04
C LYS A 3 19.22 0.94 22.01
N ILE A 4 18.09 1.48 21.50
CA ILE A 4 17.31 0.84 20.44
C ILE A 4 18.19 0.71 19.19
N PRO A 5 18.21 -0.44 18.50
CA PRO A 5 18.98 -0.61 17.28
C PRO A 5 18.61 0.41 16.20
N HIS A 6 19.54 0.73 15.30
CA HIS A 6 19.28 1.61 14.17
C HIS A 6 18.29 1.02 13.16
N ARG A 7 18.22 -0.31 13.07
CA ARG A 7 17.33 -1.04 12.17
C ARG A 7 16.63 -2.14 12.94
N LEU A 8 15.32 -2.23 12.75
CA LEU A 8 14.44 -3.23 13.31
C LEU A 8 13.79 -3.99 12.14
N TYR A 9 13.70 -5.30 12.26
CA TYR A 9 13.06 -6.19 11.31
C TYR A 9 11.99 -7.00 12.02
N LEU A 10 10.91 -7.28 11.31
CA LEU A 10 9.97 -8.34 11.69
C LEU A 10 10.51 -9.69 11.20
N THR A 11 10.09 -10.76 11.84
CA THR A 11 10.26 -12.13 11.32
C THR A 11 9.14 -12.45 10.34
N GLU A 12 9.27 -13.52 9.54
CA GLU A 12 8.27 -13.89 8.54
C GLU A 12 6.91 -14.20 9.16
N ASP A 13 6.88 -14.83 10.33
CA ASP A 13 5.66 -15.15 11.08
C ASP A 13 4.93 -13.91 11.63
N GLN A 14 5.64 -12.78 11.74
CA GLN A 14 5.08 -11.50 12.16
C GLN A 14 4.56 -10.66 10.99
N MET A 15 4.72 -11.12 9.76
CA MET A 15 4.21 -10.41 8.59
C MET A 15 2.67 -10.40 8.58
N PRO A 16 2.05 -9.25 8.26
CA PRO A 16 0.60 -9.17 8.20
C PRO A 16 0.05 -10.04 7.07
N LYS A 17 -1.07 -10.71 7.35
CA LYS A 17 -1.82 -11.55 6.41
C LYS A 17 -3.06 -10.87 5.86
N GLN A 18 -3.35 -9.67 6.33
CA GLN A 18 -4.51 -8.88 5.95
C GLN A 18 -4.09 -7.44 5.66
N TRP A 19 -4.76 -6.81 4.73
CA TRP A 19 -4.73 -5.35 4.58
C TRP A 19 -5.73 -4.72 5.53
N TYR A 20 -5.35 -3.59 6.09
CA TYR A 20 -6.24 -2.78 6.91
C TYR A 20 -6.90 -1.72 6.03
N ASN A 21 -8.24 -1.73 6.04
CA ASN A 21 -9.05 -0.73 5.37
C ASN A 21 -9.37 0.42 6.33
N LEU A 22 -8.66 1.53 6.17
CA LEU A 22 -8.85 2.72 7.00
C LEU A 22 -10.27 3.27 6.92
N ARG A 23 -10.93 3.16 5.76
CA ARG A 23 -12.29 3.71 5.55
C ARG A 23 -13.31 3.12 6.52
N ALA A 24 -13.18 1.85 6.87
CA ALA A 24 -14.07 1.20 7.84
C ALA A 24 -14.03 1.82 9.26
N ASP A 25 -12.95 2.53 9.60
CA ASP A 25 -12.76 3.18 10.90
C ASP A 25 -12.85 4.73 10.85
N MET A 26 -13.06 5.30 9.68
CA MET A 26 -13.19 6.75 9.53
C MET A 26 -14.54 7.24 10.07
N LYS A 27 -14.52 8.25 10.92
CA LYS A 27 -15.75 8.90 11.43
C LYS A 27 -16.52 9.62 10.33
N GLU A 28 -15.77 10.22 9.42
CA GLU A 28 -16.28 10.93 8.25
C GLU A 28 -15.67 10.26 7.02
N GLN A 29 -16.50 9.79 6.11
CA GLN A 29 -16.02 9.20 4.88
C GLN A 29 -15.48 10.27 3.93
N PRO A 30 -14.47 9.97 3.10
CA PRO A 30 -14.02 10.87 2.05
C PRO A 30 -15.17 11.22 1.09
N ASP A 31 -15.13 12.41 0.53
CA ASP A 31 -16.06 12.78 -0.52
C ASP A 31 -15.99 11.78 -1.69
N PRO A 32 -17.14 11.48 -2.34
CA PRO A 32 -17.16 10.57 -3.46
C PRO A 32 -16.39 11.13 -4.65
N LEU A 33 -15.82 10.24 -5.46
CA LEU A 33 -15.27 10.62 -6.76
C LEU A 33 -16.39 11.18 -7.64
N LEU A 34 -16.13 12.31 -8.31
CA LEU A 34 -17.11 12.99 -9.14
C LEU A 34 -16.83 12.77 -10.63
N HIS A 35 -17.90 12.58 -11.40
CA HIS A 35 -17.82 12.55 -12.85
C HIS A 35 -17.39 13.93 -13.39
N PRO A 36 -16.33 14.03 -14.22
CA PRO A 36 -15.74 15.33 -14.60
C PRO A 36 -16.70 16.25 -15.39
N GLY A 37 -17.68 15.68 -16.11
CA GLY A 37 -18.62 16.48 -16.88
C GLY A 37 -19.93 16.82 -16.15
N THR A 38 -20.40 15.95 -15.25
CA THR A 38 -21.71 16.12 -14.58
C THR A 38 -21.59 16.55 -13.12
N HIS A 39 -20.38 16.41 -12.54
CA HIS A 39 -20.10 16.66 -11.12
C HIS A 39 -20.98 15.84 -10.16
N GLN A 40 -21.55 14.73 -10.64
CA GLN A 40 -22.28 13.78 -9.81
C GLN A 40 -21.35 12.67 -9.30
N PRO A 41 -21.64 12.07 -8.13
CA PRO A 41 -20.90 10.91 -7.64
C PRO A 41 -20.79 9.81 -8.69
N LEU A 42 -19.55 9.29 -8.85
CA LEU A 42 -19.29 8.17 -9.76
C LEU A 42 -19.77 6.86 -9.13
N PRO A 43 -20.54 6.04 -9.87
CA PRO A 43 -20.79 4.66 -9.48
C PRO A 43 -19.51 3.81 -9.62
N GLU A 44 -19.46 2.67 -8.94
CA GLU A 44 -18.27 1.78 -8.96
C GLU A 44 -17.90 1.35 -10.39
N GLU A 45 -18.89 1.04 -11.22
CA GLU A 45 -18.72 0.58 -12.60
C GLU A 45 -18.00 1.61 -13.49
N ALA A 46 -18.07 2.88 -13.13
CA ALA A 46 -17.35 3.93 -13.86
C ALA A 46 -15.82 3.85 -13.66
N LEU A 47 -15.33 3.11 -12.68
CA LEU A 47 -13.92 2.85 -12.43
C LEU A 47 -13.38 1.65 -13.22
N TYR A 48 -14.22 0.75 -13.71
CA TYR A 48 -13.80 -0.49 -14.40
C TYR A 48 -13.00 -0.28 -15.69
N PRO A 49 -13.18 0.81 -16.46
CA PRO A 49 -12.28 1.10 -17.58
C PRO A 49 -10.84 1.40 -17.19
N ILE A 50 -10.58 1.77 -15.93
CA ILE A 50 -9.27 2.19 -15.41
C ILE A 50 -8.68 1.12 -14.49
N PHE A 51 -9.51 0.51 -13.65
CA PHE A 51 -9.11 -0.48 -12.65
C PHE A 51 -9.86 -1.80 -12.85
N CYS A 52 -9.26 -2.92 -12.47
CA CYS A 52 -10.03 -4.15 -12.38
C CYS A 52 -11.10 -4.05 -11.28
N GLU A 53 -12.20 -4.79 -11.45
CA GLU A 53 -13.40 -4.70 -10.61
C GLU A 53 -13.08 -4.89 -9.11
N LYS A 54 -12.24 -5.88 -8.78
CA LYS A 54 -11.87 -6.14 -7.37
C LYS A 54 -11.15 -4.96 -6.73
N LEU A 55 -10.33 -4.23 -7.47
CA LEU A 55 -9.65 -3.03 -6.96
C LEU A 55 -10.60 -1.86 -6.82
N ALA A 56 -11.50 -1.66 -7.80
CA ALA A 56 -12.54 -0.63 -7.73
C ALA A 56 -13.42 -0.85 -6.49
N HIS A 57 -13.84 -2.09 -6.27
CA HIS A 57 -14.60 -2.47 -5.08
C HIS A 57 -13.83 -2.16 -3.78
N GLN A 58 -12.57 -2.59 -3.67
CA GLN A 58 -11.75 -2.33 -2.47
C GLN A 58 -11.52 -0.83 -2.22
N GLU A 59 -11.39 -0.02 -3.28
CA GLU A 59 -11.23 1.44 -3.15
C GLU A 59 -12.47 2.10 -2.53
N LEU A 60 -13.65 1.61 -2.84
CA LEU A 60 -14.91 2.19 -2.38
C LEU A 60 -15.47 1.53 -1.12
N ASP A 61 -14.99 0.35 -0.76
CA ASP A 61 -15.46 -0.36 0.44
C ASP A 61 -15.14 0.44 1.72
N SER A 62 -16.16 0.63 2.55
CA SER A 62 -16.08 1.28 3.86
C SER A 62 -16.55 0.40 5.01
N THR A 63 -16.76 -0.89 4.76
CA THR A 63 -17.35 -1.84 5.70
C THR A 63 -16.38 -2.88 6.20
N ASP A 64 -15.60 -3.47 5.30
CA ASP A 64 -14.64 -4.51 5.63
C ASP A 64 -13.36 -3.92 6.21
N ARG A 65 -13.20 -4.04 7.53
CA ARG A 65 -12.04 -3.48 8.25
C ARG A 65 -10.72 -4.14 7.87
N TYR A 66 -10.74 -5.44 7.62
CA TYR A 66 -9.59 -6.24 7.23
C TYR A 66 -9.91 -7.06 6.00
N ILE A 67 -9.01 -7.04 5.04
CA ILE A 67 -9.13 -7.77 3.79
C ILE A 67 -8.00 -8.79 3.72
N ASP A 68 -8.33 -10.07 3.60
CA ASP A 68 -7.34 -11.13 3.49
C ASP A 68 -6.45 -10.95 2.26
N ILE A 69 -5.14 -11.07 2.46
CA ILE A 69 -4.17 -11.02 1.36
C ILE A 69 -4.13 -12.41 0.72
N PRO A 70 -4.41 -12.56 -0.59
CA PRO A 70 -4.28 -13.82 -1.29
C PRO A 70 -2.89 -14.44 -1.16
N GLU A 71 -2.82 -15.77 -0.98
CA GLU A 71 -1.55 -16.49 -0.78
C GLU A 71 -0.50 -16.19 -1.87
N PRO A 72 -0.84 -16.12 -3.18
CA PRO A 72 0.15 -15.77 -4.19
C PRO A 72 0.77 -14.37 -4.01
N ILE A 73 0.03 -13.41 -3.46
CA ILE A 73 0.56 -12.09 -3.11
C ILE A 73 1.46 -12.17 -1.88
N LEU A 74 1.07 -12.95 -0.86
CA LEU A 74 1.91 -13.19 0.31
C LEU A 74 3.25 -13.82 -0.07
N ASP A 75 3.25 -14.79 -0.98
CA ASP A 75 4.48 -15.43 -1.46
C ASP A 75 5.40 -14.43 -2.17
N MET A 76 4.85 -13.54 -3.00
CA MET A 76 5.63 -12.48 -3.61
C MET A 76 6.18 -11.50 -2.57
N TYR A 77 5.41 -11.17 -1.54
CA TYR A 77 5.87 -10.30 -0.46
C TYR A 77 7.04 -10.90 0.33
N LYS A 78 7.09 -12.20 0.54
CA LYS A 78 8.19 -12.90 1.23
C LYS A 78 9.55 -12.68 0.54
N LEU A 79 9.57 -12.39 -0.78
CA LEU A 79 10.82 -12.21 -1.54
C LEU A 79 11.60 -10.95 -1.13
N TYR A 80 10.94 -9.91 -0.58
CA TYR A 80 11.60 -8.63 -0.27
C TYR A 80 11.13 -7.97 1.02
N ARG A 81 10.09 -8.47 1.66
CA ARG A 81 9.57 -7.97 2.94
C ARG A 81 10.02 -8.88 4.10
N PRO A 82 10.10 -8.36 5.32
CA PRO A 82 9.76 -7.01 5.74
C PRO A 82 10.82 -5.97 5.36
N SER A 83 10.40 -4.77 4.98
CA SER A 83 11.32 -3.64 4.87
C SER A 83 11.74 -3.17 6.27
N PRO A 84 13.00 -2.73 6.47
CA PRO A 84 13.49 -2.34 7.78
C PRO A 84 12.77 -1.08 8.31
N LEU A 85 12.49 -1.07 9.62
CA LEU A 85 12.11 0.12 10.35
C LEU A 85 13.38 0.76 10.91
N CYS A 86 13.77 1.91 10.35
CA CYS A 86 15.00 2.59 10.71
C CYS A 86 14.75 3.72 11.71
N ARG A 87 15.61 3.82 12.75
CA ARG A 87 15.59 4.93 13.68
C ARG A 87 16.43 6.10 13.16
N ALA A 88 15.84 7.29 13.12
CA ALA A 88 16.49 8.51 12.60
C ALA A 88 17.20 9.31 13.69
N TYR A 89 18.17 8.72 14.38
CA TYR A 89 18.87 9.36 15.51
C TYR A 89 19.52 10.70 15.15
N ASN A 90 20.09 10.82 13.96
CA ASN A 90 20.72 12.07 13.53
C ASN A 90 19.70 13.20 13.32
N LEU A 91 18.52 12.85 12.81
CA LEU A 91 17.41 13.82 12.66
C LEU A 91 16.88 14.25 14.01
N GLU A 92 16.67 13.31 14.94
CA GLU A 92 16.26 13.62 16.32
C GLU A 92 17.24 14.60 16.98
N LYS A 93 18.55 14.35 16.83
CA LYS A 93 19.58 15.23 17.36
C LYS A 93 19.57 16.61 16.70
N ALA A 94 19.45 16.65 15.36
CA ALA A 94 19.42 17.92 14.62
C ALA A 94 18.23 18.79 14.98
N LEU A 95 17.07 18.16 15.26
CA LEU A 95 15.84 18.87 15.68
C LEU A 95 15.80 19.19 17.17
N GLY A 96 16.72 18.67 17.98
CA GLY A 96 16.70 18.82 19.43
C GLY A 96 15.44 18.30 20.09
N THR A 97 14.78 17.29 19.49
CA THR A 97 13.47 16.79 19.92
C THR A 97 13.59 15.56 20.82
N PRO A 98 12.73 15.40 21.85
CA PRO A 98 12.59 14.16 22.61
C PRO A 98 11.83 13.07 21.83
N ALA A 99 11.20 13.39 20.71
CA ALA A 99 10.45 12.46 19.90
C ALA A 99 11.36 11.36 19.32
N LYS A 100 10.82 10.14 19.25
CA LYS A 100 11.48 9.00 18.60
C LYS A 100 11.00 8.93 17.15
N ILE A 101 11.88 9.29 16.21
CA ILE A 101 11.56 9.35 14.78
C ILE A 101 12.01 8.07 14.09
N TYR A 102 11.09 7.46 13.36
CA TYR A 102 11.34 6.26 12.57
C TYR A 102 10.85 6.42 11.13
N TYR A 103 11.46 5.68 10.23
CA TYR A 103 11.00 5.57 8.85
C TYR A 103 11.12 4.13 8.35
N LYS A 104 10.18 3.72 7.49
CA LYS A 104 10.28 2.46 6.75
C LYS A 104 11.18 2.68 5.54
N PHE A 105 12.22 1.86 5.43
CA PHE A 105 13.15 1.95 4.31
C PHE A 105 12.71 1.01 3.18
N GLU A 106 12.06 1.56 2.18
CA GLU A 106 11.54 0.82 1.01
C GLU A 106 12.53 0.79 -0.18
N GLY A 107 13.71 1.36 -0.04
CA GLY A 107 14.76 1.35 -1.06
C GLY A 107 15.49 0.02 -1.23
N ASN A 108 15.13 -1.02 -0.45
CA ASN A 108 15.76 -2.33 -0.47
C ASN A 108 15.05 -3.35 -1.38
N ASN A 109 13.98 -2.98 -2.06
CA ASN A 109 13.30 -3.82 -3.03
C ASN A 109 13.69 -3.47 -4.47
N THR A 110 13.27 -4.27 -5.44
CA THR A 110 13.64 -4.14 -6.85
C THR A 110 13.19 -2.83 -7.50
N SER A 111 12.08 -2.24 -7.04
CA SER A 111 11.59 -0.95 -7.54
C SER A 111 12.16 0.26 -6.80
N GLY A 112 12.88 0.05 -5.69
CA GLY A 112 13.36 1.12 -4.81
C GLY A 112 12.24 1.95 -4.16
N SER A 113 11.00 1.42 -4.12
CA SER A 113 9.82 2.15 -3.68
C SER A 113 8.78 1.24 -3.02
N HIS A 114 7.95 1.83 -2.13
CA HIS A 114 6.78 1.16 -1.55
C HIS A 114 5.71 0.78 -2.58
N LYS A 115 5.74 1.34 -3.77
CA LYS A 115 4.76 1.10 -4.84
C LYS A 115 4.72 -0.35 -5.31
N LEU A 116 5.82 -1.10 -5.18
CA LEU A 116 5.85 -2.53 -5.46
C LEU A 116 4.81 -3.31 -4.66
N ASN A 117 4.51 -2.89 -3.43
CA ASN A 117 3.49 -3.54 -2.60
C ASN A 117 2.10 -3.51 -3.25
N SER A 118 1.71 -2.37 -3.81
CA SER A 118 0.43 -2.23 -4.51
C SER A 118 0.47 -2.80 -5.92
N ALA A 119 1.59 -2.65 -6.65
CA ALA A 119 1.73 -3.15 -8.01
C ALA A 119 1.53 -4.67 -8.09
N ILE A 120 2.08 -5.43 -7.14
CA ILE A 120 1.90 -6.89 -7.06
C ILE A 120 0.42 -7.25 -6.90
N ALA A 121 -0.29 -6.58 -5.99
CA ALA A 121 -1.71 -6.83 -5.76
C ALA A 121 -2.56 -6.47 -6.98
N GLN A 122 -2.28 -5.33 -7.61
CA GLN A 122 -2.98 -4.89 -8.83
C GLN A 122 -2.76 -5.87 -9.99
N ALA A 123 -1.52 -6.32 -10.19
CA ALA A 123 -1.20 -7.32 -11.22
C ALA A 123 -1.89 -8.66 -10.97
N TYR A 124 -1.93 -9.10 -9.71
CA TYR A 124 -2.62 -10.32 -9.32
C TYR A 124 -4.12 -10.26 -9.66
N TYR A 125 -4.82 -9.23 -9.20
CA TYR A 125 -6.27 -9.12 -9.45
C TYR A 125 -6.61 -8.89 -10.92
N ALA A 126 -5.78 -8.15 -11.66
CA ALA A 126 -5.96 -8.00 -13.10
C ALA A 126 -5.82 -9.34 -13.84
N LYS A 127 -4.84 -10.17 -13.44
CA LYS A 127 -4.66 -11.53 -13.98
C LYS A 127 -5.84 -12.43 -13.65
N GLU A 128 -6.33 -12.42 -12.40
CA GLU A 128 -7.50 -13.20 -11.97
C GLU A 128 -8.77 -12.83 -12.77
N GLN A 129 -8.93 -11.56 -13.09
CA GLN A 129 -10.04 -11.07 -13.94
C GLN A 129 -9.84 -11.40 -15.43
N GLY A 130 -8.66 -11.90 -15.83
CA GLY A 130 -8.36 -12.25 -17.22
C GLY A 130 -8.02 -11.05 -18.11
N LEU A 131 -7.58 -9.93 -17.54
CA LEU A 131 -7.14 -8.78 -18.32
C LEU A 131 -5.87 -9.12 -19.11
N LYS A 132 -5.80 -8.62 -20.36
CA LYS A 132 -4.69 -8.91 -21.30
C LYS A 132 -3.41 -8.18 -20.96
N GLY A 133 -3.47 -7.11 -20.19
CA GLY A 133 -2.32 -6.30 -19.80
C GLY A 133 -2.71 -5.17 -18.88
N LEU A 134 -1.69 -4.55 -18.30
CA LEU A 134 -1.79 -3.36 -17.46
C LEU A 134 -0.94 -2.26 -18.07
N THR A 135 -1.37 -1.03 -17.92
CA THR A 135 -0.60 0.16 -18.24
C THR A 135 -0.47 1.02 -17.00
N THR A 136 0.62 1.74 -16.91
CA THR A 136 0.84 2.66 -15.79
C THR A 136 1.60 3.89 -16.28
N GLU A 137 1.43 4.99 -15.58
CA GLU A 137 2.29 6.16 -15.68
C GLU A 137 3.36 6.09 -14.59
N THR A 138 4.57 6.53 -14.91
CA THR A 138 5.66 6.58 -13.94
C THR A 138 6.62 7.73 -14.24
N GLY A 139 6.62 8.76 -13.40
CA GLY A 139 7.52 9.90 -13.55
C GLY A 139 8.99 9.55 -13.28
N ALA A 140 9.26 8.79 -12.23
CA ALA A 140 10.61 8.43 -11.78
C ALA A 140 10.99 6.96 -11.99
N GLY A 141 10.19 6.18 -12.72
CA GLY A 141 10.43 4.76 -12.95
C GLY A 141 9.99 3.83 -11.80
N GLN A 142 9.30 4.34 -10.80
CA GLN A 142 8.93 3.57 -9.60
C GLN A 142 7.83 2.52 -9.84
N TRP A 143 7.07 2.64 -10.94
CA TRP A 143 6.04 1.69 -11.36
C TRP A 143 6.51 0.77 -12.51
N GLY A 144 7.61 1.10 -13.16
CA GLY A 144 8.18 0.35 -14.27
C GLY A 144 9.01 -0.86 -13.86
#